data_47271363ab6d02d31d5003d0326056a3
#
_entry.id   47271363ab6d02d31d5003d0326056a3
#
_cell.length_a   1.000
_cell.length_b   1.000
_cell.length_c   1.000
_cell.angle_alpha   90.00
_cell.angle_beta   90.00
_cell.angle_gamma   90.00
#
_symmetry.space_group_name_H-M   'P 1'
#
loop_
_entity.id
_entity.type
_entity.pdbx_description
1 polymer ?
#
loop_
_entity_poly.entity_id
_entity_poly.type
_entity_poly.pdbx_seq_one_letter_code
_entity_poly.pdbx_strand_id
1 'polypeptide(L)'
;MYIGITAEWNPFHSGHAHMLRSLKNLFPDAPIISAMSGSFVQRGEPAIFDKWTRAKWALMFGVDAVIELPVLCVLQSADKFAASSVSLLHNMGCTHIAFGAESLNSDTLHNAAHWSLQPDFNLYFHQFLGKGLSYASAVTKSMEIRYPEISRELKRPNNLLGFLYAVSYTHLTLP
;
A
#
# COMPACT_ATOMS: atom_id res chain seq x y z
N MET A 1 6.13 18.50 5.74
CA MET A 1 5.39 17.23 5.68
C MET A 1 5.11 16.92 4.22
N TYR A 2 5.46 15.73 3.72
CA TYR A 2 5.10 15.26 2.39
C TYR A 2 4.27 14.00 2.52
N ILE A 3 3.21 13.90 1.73
CA ILE A 3 2.29 12.75 1.74
C ILE A 3 2.58 11.88 0.53
N GLY A 4 2.91 10.63 0.76
CA GLY A 4 3.11 9.61 -0.26
C GLY A 4 1.85 8.80 -0.54
N ILE A 5 1.56 8.53 -1.80
CA ILE A 5 0.48 7.64 -2.23
C ILE A 5 1.07 6.59 -3.17
N THR A 6 0.82 5.32 -2.90
CA THR A 6 1.03 4.25 -3.88
C THR A 6 -0.27 4.02 -4.64
N ALA A 7 -0.24 4.17 -5.96
CA ALA A 7 -1.43 3.97 -6.78
C ALA A 7 -1.10 3.54 -8.21
N GLU A 8 -2.02 2.84 -8.81
CA GLU A 8 -1.94 2.46 -10.23
C GLU A 8 -2.72 3.43 -11.12
N TRP A 9 -3.73 4.12 -10.56
CA TRP A 9 -4.67 4.99 -11.29
C TRP A 9 -5.25 4.32 -12.55
N ASN A 10 -5.65 3.04 -12.48
CA ASN A 10 -5.92 2.17 -13.63
C ASN A 10 -7.38 1.63 -13.72
N PRO A 11 -8.36 2.45 -14.20
CA PRO A 11 -8.26 3.86 -14.51
C PRO A 11 -8.38 4.75 -13.25
N PHE A 12 -8.12 6.04 -13.40
CA PHE A 12 -8.47 7.03 -12.38
C PHE A 12 -10.01 7.12 -12.28
N HIS A 13 -10.55 7.17 -11.06
CA HIS A 13 -12.00 7.17 -10.81
C HIS A 13 -12.39 8.08 -9.63
N SER A 14 -13.69 8.23 -9.39
CA SER A 14 -14.25 9.12 -8.35
C SER A 14 -13.73 8.83 -6.93
N GLY A 15 -13.45 7.58 -6.60
CA GLY A 15 -12.85 7.21 -5.31
C GLY A 15 -11.44 7.78 -5.13
N HIS A 16 -10.63 7.77 -6.18
CA HIS A 16 -9.31 8.41 -6.17
C HIS A 16 -9.44 9.94 -6.00
N ALA A 17 -10.35 10.56 -6.76
CA ALA A 17 -10.62 12.00 -6.63
C ALA A 17 -11.12 12.38 -5.22
N HIS A 18 -11.95 11.53 -4.61
CA HIS A 18 -12.42 11.73 -3.24
C HIS A 18 -11.26 11.68 -2.24
N MET A 19 -10.42 10.67 -2.32
CA MET A 19 -9.23 10.53 -1.45
C MET A 19 -8.33 11.75 -1.55
N LEU A 20 -7.99 12.20 -2.77
CA LEU A 20 -7.13 13.37 -2.98
C LEU A 20 -7.74 14.64 -2.43
N ARG A 21 -9.05 14.88 -2.64
CA ARG A 21 -9.74 16.02 -2.03
C ARG A 21 -9.74 15.98 -0.50
N SER A 22 -9.96 14.81 0.08
CA SER A 22 -9.92 14.62 1.54
C SER A 22 -8.54 14.94 2.10
N LEU A 23 -7.47 14.49 1.43
CA LEU A 23 -6.10 14.80 1.84
C LEU A 23 -5.78 16.29 1.74
N LYS A 24 -6.17 16.97 0.65
CA LYS A 24 -5.97 18.42 0.52
C LYS A 24 -6.79 19.23 1.53
N ASN A 25 -7.96 18.75 1.94
CA ASN A 25 -8.75 19.40 3.00
C ASN A 25 -8.12 19.22 4.38
N LEU A 26 -7.58 18.03 4.68
CA LEU A 26 -6.92 17.75 5.97
C LEU A 26 -5.52 18.39 6.07
N PHE A 27 -4.81 18.47 4.95
CA PHE A 27 -3.43 18.92 4.87
C PHE A 27 -3.23 19.84 3.65
N PRO A 28 -3.79 21.06 3.67
CA PRO A 28 -3.83 21.94 2.49
C PRO A 28 -2.45 22.30 1.94
N ASP A 29 -1.45 22.45 2.80
CA ASP A 29 -0.11 22.88 2.43
C ASP A 29 0.86 21.69 2.20
N ALA A 30 0.40 20.45 2.37
CA ALA A 30 1.26 19.29 2.20
C ALA A 30 1.31 18.85 0.73
N PRO A 31 2.50 18.82 0.10
CA PRO A 31 2.64 18.22 -1.21
C PRO A 31 2.31 16.71 -1.19
N ILE A 32 1.63 16.24 -2.23
CA ILE A 32 1.26 14.85 -2.44
C ILE A 32 2.13 14.27 -3.55
N ILE A 33 2.89 13.22 -3.23
CA ILE A 33 3.76 12.50 -4.17
C ILE A 33 3.17 11.12 -4.40
N SER A 34 2.98 10.73 -5.66
CA SER A 34 2.47 9.39 -6.03
C SER A 34 3.59 8.53 -6.59
N ALA A 35 3.81 7.35 -6.00
CA ALA A 35 4.53 6.24 -6.63
C ALA A 35 3.51 5.47 -7.49
N MET A 36 3.69 5.47 -8.82
CA MET A 36 2.74 4.93 -9.77
C MET A 36 3.35 3.81 -10.60
N SER A 37 2.63 2.72 -10.81
CA SER A 37 3.00 1.68 -11.76
C SER A 37 3.09 2.23 -13.19
N GLY A 38 4.06 1.73 -13.95
CA GLY A 38 4.27 2.10 -15.35
C GLY A 38 3.26 1.46 -16.31
N SER A 39 3.76 0.81 -17.36
CA SER A 39 2.92 0.18 -18.39
C SER A 39 2.18 -1.09 -17.92
N PHE A 40 2.63 -1.69 -16.83
CA PHE A 40 2.02 -2.87 -16.22
C PHE A 40 1.54 -2.54 -14.80
N VAL A 41 0.48 -3.22 -14.38
CA VAL A 41 -0.04 -3.15 -13.01
C VAL A 41 0.49 -4.31 -12.16
N GLN A 42 0.31 -4.24 -10.86
CA GLN A 42 0.87 -5.22 -9.90
C GLN A 42 0.43 -6.67 -10.19
N ARG A 43 -0.73 -6.87 -10.77
CA ARG A 43 -1.25 -8.19 -11.18
C ARG A 43 -0.59 -8.76 -12.43
N GLY A 44 0.33 -8.04 -13.07
CA GLY A 44 1.04 -8.47 -14.27
C GLY A 44 0.30 -8.17 -15.57
N GLU A 45 -0.82 -7.48 -15.51
CA GLU A 45 -1.61 -7.09 -16.68
C GLU A 45 -1.12 -5.75 -17.25
N PRO A 46 -1.25 -5.51 -18.57
CA PRO A 46 -1.06 -4.18 -19.13
C PRO A 46 -2.07 -3.20 -18.53
N ALA A 47 -1.64 -1.97 -18.27
CA ALA A 47 -2.53 -0.92 -17.83
C ALA A 47 -3.53 -0.55 -18.93
N ILE A 48 -4.78 -0.22 -18.53
CA ILE A 48 -5.86 0.16 -19.46
C ILE A 48 -5.52 1.41 -20.27
N PHE A 49 -4.85 2.38 -19.61
CA PHE A 49 -4.36 3.61 -20.24
C PHE A 49 -2.84 3.72 -20.05
N ASP A 50 -2.19 4.40 -20.98
CA ASP A 50 -0.76 4.67 -20.89
C ASP A 50 -0.41 5.45 -19.60
N LYS A 51 0.83 5.33 -19.16
CA LYS A 51 1.29 5.93 -17.91
C LYS A 51 1.21 7.46 -17.91
N TRP A 52 1.38 8.11 -19.05
CA TRP A 52 1.35 9.57 -19.15
C TRP A 52 -0.07 10.11 -18.96
N THR A 53 -1.06 9.44 -19.53
CA THR A 53 -2.48 9.75 -19.36
C THR A 53 -2.89 9.59 -17.90
N ARG A 54 -2.50 8.49 -17.25
CA ARG A 54 -2.80 8.22 -15.82
C ARG A 54 -2.12 9.23 -14.89
N ALA A 55 -0.85 9.55 -15.15
CA ALA A 55 -0.12 10.57 -14.41
C ALA A 55 -0.77 11.96 -14.57
N LYS A 56 -1.17 12.33 -15.80
CA LYS A 56 -1.88 13.58 -16.06
C LYS A 56 -3.18 13.69 -15.24
N TRP A 57 -3.97 12.63 -15.17
CA TRP A 57 -5.18 12.64 -14.33
C TRP A 57 -4.83 12.84 -12.85
N ALA A 58 -3.86 12.12 -12.32
CA ALA A 58 -3.43 12.27 -10.94
C ALA A 58 -3.02 13.72 -10.63
N LEU A 59 -2.20 14.35 -11.49
CA LEU A 59 -1.78 15.74 -11.36
C LEU A 59 -2.96 16.72 -11.43
N MET A 60 -3.90 16.51 -12.37
CA MET A 60 -5.12 17.34 -12.50
C MET A 60 -6.00 17.31 -11.25
N PHE A 61 -5.97 16.23 -10.48
CA PHE A 61 -6.78 16.06 -9.27
C PHE A 61 -6.02 16.35 -7.96
N GLY A 62 -4.80 16.91 -8.05
CA GLY A 62 -4.12 17.47 -6.88
C GLY A 62 -2.92 16.67 -6.36
N VAL A 63 -2.43 15.69 -7.12
CA VAL A 63 -1.09 15.13 -6.89
C VAL A 63 -0.07 16.15 -7.40
N ASP A 64 0.98 16.43 -6.63
CA ASP A 64 2.00 17.43 -6.97
C ASP A 64 3.16 16.83 -7.79
N ALA A 65 3.46 15.54 -7.59
CA ALA A 65 4.45 14.81 -8.38
C ALA A 65 4.07 13.33 -8.55
N VAL A 66 4.32 12.78 -9.72
CA VAL A 66 4.16 11.35 -10.02
C VAL A 66 5.51 10.75 -10.38
N ILE A 67 5.89 9.69 -9.69
CA ILE A 67 7.15 8.96 -9.90
C ILE A 67 6.83 7.55 -10.33
N GLU A 68 7.40 7.12 -11.44
CA GLU A 68 7.20 5.76 -11.93
C GLU A 68 7.93 4.75 -11.06
N LEU A 69 7.21 3.78 -10.54
CA LEU A 69 7.79 2.64 -9.86
C LEU A 69 8.43 1.70 -10.91
N PRO A 70 9.69 1.28 -10.73
CA PRO A 70 10.34 0.37 -11.65
C PRO A 70 9.53 -0.90 -11.91
N VAL A 71 9.44 -1.34 -13.16
CA VAL A 71 8.62 -2.50 -13.55
C VAL A 71 8.96 -3.77 -12.75
N LEU A 72 10.23 -3.96 -12.40
CA LEU A 72 10.67 -5.08 -11.58
C LEU A 72 10.11 -5.04 -10.15
N CYS A 73 9.76 -3.85 -9.65
CA CYS A 73 9.08 -3.68 -8.37
C CYS A 73 7.57 -3.86 -8.51
N VAL A 74 7.00 -3.45 -9.65
CA VAL A 74 5.56 -3.56 -9.93
C VAL A 74 5.13 -5.03 -10.05
N LEU A 75 5.88 -5.84 -10.81
CA LEU A 75 5.56 -7.24 -11.11
C LEU A 75 5.94 -8.22 -9.98
N GLN A 76 6.03 -7.74 -8.76
CA GLN A 76 6.32 -8.55 -7.58
C GLN A 76 5.04 -8.97 -6.84
N SER A 77 5.22 -9.85 -5.84
CA SER A 77 4.18 -10.12 -4.85
C SER A 77 3.75 -8.85 -4.12
N ALA A 78 2.55 -8.84 -3.57
CA ALA A 78 1.96 -7.64 -2.96
C ALA A 78 2.83 -7.03 -1.83
N ASP A 79 3.51 -7.87 -1.05
CA ASP A 79 4.45 -7.43 0.00
C ASP A 79 5.66 -6.70 -0.57
N LYS A 80 6.28 -7.25 -1.61
CA LYS A 80 7.44 -6.63 -2.28
C LYS A 80 7.06 -5.37 -3.04
N PHE A 81 5.89 -5.37 -3.68
CA PHE A 81 5.32 -4.17 -4.30
C PHE A 81 5.13 -3.06 -3.27
N ALA A 82 4.49 -3.37 -2.12
CA ALA A 82 4.28 -2.43 -1.04
C ALA A 82 5.62 -1.90 -0.48
N ALA A 83 6.55 -2.80 -0.16
CA ALA A 83 7.87 -2.42 0.37
C ALA A 83 8.64 -1.52 -0.60
N SER A 84 8.66 -1.85 -1.89
CA SER A 84 9.36 -1.04 -2.92
C SER A 84 8.73 0.34 -3.08
N SER A 85 7.40 0.42 -3.09
CA SER A 85 6.70 1.70 -3.26
C SER A 85 6.84 2.60 -2.05
N VAL A 86 6.72 2.06 -0.82
CA VAL A 86 6.91 2.82 0.41
C VAL A 86 8.36 3.28 0.56
N SER A 87 9.34 2.42 0.21
CA SER A 87 10.76 2.80 0.19
C SER A 87 11.06 3.93 -0.81
N LEU A 88 10.47 3.87 -2.01
CA LEU A 88 10.59 4.96 -2.99
C LEU A 88 10.04 6.27 -2.43
N LEU A 89 8.83 6.25 -1.87
CA LEU A 89 8.20 7.43 -1.27
C LEU A 89 9.01 7.98 -0.09
N HIS A 90 9.54 7.10 0.77
CA HIS A 90 10.41 7.49 1.87
C HIS A 90 11.68 8.22 1.36
N ASN A 91 12.35 7.66 0.34
CA ASN A 91 13.52 8.26 -0.30
C ASN A 91 13.22 9.61 -0.96
N MET A 92 11.96 9.85 -1.35
CA MET A 92 11.48 11.14 -1.84
C MET A 92 11.13 12.15 -0.72
N GLY A 93 11.36 11.78 0.54
CA GLY A 93 11.11 12.62 1.71
C GLY A 93 9.67 12.58 2.22
N CYS A 94 8.84 11.61 1.77
CA CYS A 94 7.50 11.44 2.32
C CYS A 94 7.57 10.98 3.77
N THR A 95 6.89 11.73 4.64
CA THR A 95 6.80 11.46 6.08
C THR A 95 5.47 10.82 6.46
N HIS A 96 4.54 10.77 5.54
CA HIS A 96 3.21 10.17 5.72
C HIS A 96 2.85 9.36 4.49
N ILE A 97 2.17 8.23 4.69
CA ILE A 97 1.64 7.39 3.61
C ILE A 97 0.13 7.41 3.71
N ALA A 98 -0.53 7.74 2.59
CA ALA A 98 -1.98 7.73 2.48
C ALA A 98 -2.44 6.63 1.52
N PHE A 99 -3.47 5.92 1.90
CA PHE A 99 -4.10 4.89 1.08
C PHE A 99 -5.58 4.73 1.44
N GLY A 100 -6.36 4.18 0.53
CA GLY A 100 -7.75 3.83 0.78
C GLY A 100 -7.86 2.45 1.42
N ALA A 101 -8.58 2.37 2.55
CA ALA A 101 -8.98 1.11 3.16
C ALA A 101 -10.51 1.04 3.23
N GLU A 102 -11.08 -0.16 3.14
CA GLU A 102 -12.54 -0.32 3.11
C GLU A 102 -13.15 -0.27 4.50
N SER A 103 -12.45 -0.73 5.54
CA SER A 103 -13.04 -0.92 6.88
C SER A 103 -12.04 -0.92 8.04
N LEU A 104 -10.73 -0.84 7.78
CA LEU A 104 -9.72 -0.83 8.84
C LEU A 104 -9.47 0.61 9.33
N ASN A 105 -9.52 0.82 10.64
CA ASN A 105 -9.05 2.06 11.22
C ASN A 105 -7.51 2.05 11.38
N SER A 106 -6.91 3.24 11.48
CA SER A 106 -5.46 3.42 11.53
C SER A 106 -4.81 2.71 12.73
N ASP A 107 -5.42 2.79 13.91
CA ASP A 107 -4.84 2.26 15.14
C ASP A 107 -4.80 0.73 15.13
N THR A 108 -5.90 0.12 14.70
CA THR A 108 -6.01 -1.33 14.54
C THR A 108 -5.01 -1.85 13.51
N LEU A 109 -4.87 -1.12 12.39
CA LEU A 109 -3.93 -1.43 11.33
C LEU A 109 -2.47 -1.32 11.81
N HIS A 110 -2.15 -0.25 12.54
CA HIS A 110 -0.81 -0.03 13.11
C HIS A 110 -0.44 -1.14 14.11
N ASN A 111 -1.33 -1.49 15.03
CA ASN A 111 -1.10 -2.55 16.01
C ASN A 111 -0.90 -3.92 15.33
N ALA A 112 -1.66 -4.22 14.29
CA ALA A 112 -1.50 -5.44 13.51
C ALA A 112 -0.17 -5.47 12.73
N ALA A 113 0.20 -4.35 12.12
CA ALA A 113 1.48 -4.21 11.42
C ALA A 113 2.65 -4.41 12.40
N HIS A 114 2.59 -3.78 13.57
CA HIS A 114 3.62 -3.93 14.59
C HIS A 114 3.74 -5.39 15.09
N TRP A 115 2.61 -6.07 15.30
CA TRP A 115 2.65 -7.48 15.71
C TRP A 115 3.21 -8.38 14.60
N SER A 116 2.97 -8.08 13.33
CA SER A 116 3.51 -8.87 12.21
C SER A 116 5.04 -8.88 12.16
N LEU A 117 5.71 -7.96 12.85
CA LEU A 117 7.17 -7.90 12.96
C LEU A 117 7.71 -8.74 14.12
N GLN A 118 6.84 -9.28 14.98
CA GLN A 118 7.25 -10.04 16.16
C GLN A 118 7.63 -11.48 15.80
N PRO A 119 8.55 -12.11 16.57
CA PRO A 119 8.96 -13.49 16.34
C PRO A 119 7.80 -14.49 16.30
N ASP A 120 6.80 -14.31 17.14
CA ASP A 120 5.62 -15.19 17.20
C ASP A 120 4.83 -15.19 15.89
N PHE A 121 4.60 -14.01 15.29
CA PHE A 121 3.96 -13.94 13.99
C PHE A 121 4.78 -14.67 12.92
N ASN A 122 6.09 -14.42 12.88
CA ASN A 122 6.98 -15.04 11.92
C ASN A 122 6.98 -16.57 12.02
N LEU A 123 6.91 -17.11 13.23
CA LEU A 123 6.80 -18.55 13.46
C LEU A 123 5.55 -19.12 12.79
N TYR A 124 4.38 -18.56 13.04
CA TYR A 124 3.11 -19.00 12.44
C TYR A 124 3.10 -18.78 10.93
N PHE A 125 3.58 -17.64 10.48
CA PHE A 125 3.65 -17.30 9.05
C PHE A 125 4.48 -18.34 8.27
N HIS A 126 5.67 -18.69 8.75
CA HIS A 126 6.51 -19.71 8.11
C HIS A 126 5.91 -21.10 8.20
N GLN A 127 5.21 -21.45 9.28
CA GLN A 127 4.48 -22.72 9.37
C GLN A 127 3.39 -22.82 8.30
N PHE A 128 2.64 -21.73 8.05
CA PHE A 128 1.59 -21.72 7.03
C PHE A 128 2.17 -21.73 5.61
N LEU A 129 3.25 -21.01 5.36
CA LEU A 129 3.98 -21.10 4.08
C LEU A 129 4.50 -22.52 3.83
N GLY A 130 5.07 -23.16 4.83
CA GLY A 130 5.54 -24.55 4.74
C GLY A 130 4.44 -25.57 4.45
N LYS A 131 3.18 -25.24 4.74
CA LYS A 131 1.99 -26.01 4.36
C LYS A 131 1.49 -25.69 2.95
N GLY A 132 2.20 -24.86 2.17
CA GLY A 132 1.86 -24.53 0.79
C GLY A 132 0.81 -23.42 0.64
N LEU A 133 0.51 -22.65 1.69
CA LEU A 133 -0.39 -21.49 1.56
C LEU A 133 0.31 -20.37 0.78
N SER A 134 -0.48 -19.59 0.01
CA SER A 134 0.01 -18.36 -0.60
C SER A 134 0.41 -17.35 0.47
N TYR A 135 1.28 -16.37 0.11
CA TYR A 135 1.68 -15.29 1.02
C TYR A 135 0.48 -14.63 1.71
N ALA A 136 -0.51 -14.18 0.93
CA ALA A 136 -1.71 -13.53 1.46
C ALA A 136 -2.50 -14.44 2.43
N SER A 137 -2.63 -15.72 2.09
CA SER A 137 -3.31 -16.70 2.95
C SER A 137 -2.53 -16.98 4.23
N ALA A 138 -1.20 -17.05 4.15
CA ALA A 138 -0.34 -17.25 5.33
C ALA A 138 -0.41 -16.04 6.28
N VAL A 139 -0.36 -14.81 5.74
CA VAL A 139 -0.56 -13.58 6.53
C VAL A 139 -1.93 -13.59 7.22
N THR A 140 -3.00 -13.83 6.46
CA THR A 140 -4.37 -13.83 7.00
C THR A 140 -4.54 -14.89 8.10
N LYS A 141 -4.04 -16.10 7.90
CA LYS A 141 -4.07 -17.19 8.89
C LYS A 141 -3.25 -16.87 10.13
N SER A 142 -2.09 -16.27 9.98
CA SER A 142 -1.28 -15.84 11.13
C SER A 142 -1.98 -14.75 11.93
N MET A 143 -2.60 -13.76 11.24
CA MET A 143 -3.40 -12.72 11.92
C MET A 143 -4.58 -13.28 12.70
N GLU A 144 -5.20 -14.37 12.23
CA GLU A 144 -6.36 -14.98 12.88
C GLU A 144 -6.06 -15.40 14.33
N ILE A 145 -4.80 -15.69 14.65
CA ILE A 145 -4.38 -16.16 15.98
C ILE A 145 -4.54 -15.08 17.05
N ARG A 146 -4.23 -13.82 16.72
CA ARG A 146 -4.25 -12.71 17.67
C ARG A 146 -5.28 -11.63 17.34
N TYR A 147 -5.58 -11.44 16.07
CA TYR A 147 -6.46 -10.40 15.55
C TYR A 147 -7.47 -10.99 14.56
N PRO A 148 -8.42 -11.84 15.03
CA PRO A 148 -9.36 -12.53 14.13
C PRO A 148 -10.28 -11.58 13.35
N GLU A 149 -10.59 -10.40 13.90
CA GLU A 149 -11.35 -9.34 13.22
C GLU A 149 -10.55 -8.76 12.05
N ILE A 150 -9.24 -8.50 12.23
CA ILE A 150 -8.36 -7.99 11.17
C ILE A 150 -8.18 -9.07 10.10
N SER A 151 -7.97 -10.32 10.49
CA SER A 151 -7.85 -11.44 9.55
C SER A 151 -9.01 -11.51 8.55
N ARG A 152 -10.24 -11.24 9.01
CA ARG A 152 -11.40 -11.19 8.13
C ARG A 152 -11.35 -10.05 7.12
N GLU A 153 -10.91 -8.89 7.57
CA GLU A 153 -10.81 -7.68 6.74
C GLU A 153 -9.66 -7.76 5.73
N LEU A 154 -8.56 -8.45 6.05
CA LEU A 154 -7.42 -8.65 5.15
C LEU A 154 -7.74 -9.54 3.93
N LYS A 155 -8.91 -10.18 3.89
CA LYS A 155 -9.38 -10.87 2.68
C LYS A 155 -9.77 -9.89 1.56
N ARG A 156 -9.97 -8.62 1.88
CA ARG A 156 -10.25 -7.56 0.91
C ARG A 156 -8.94 -7.01 0.37
N PRO A 157 -8.78 -6.90 -0.96
CA PRO A 157 -7.49 -6.53 -1.58
C PRO A 157 -6.92 -5.20 -1.08
N ASN A 158 -7.74 -4.15 -0.95
CA ASN A 158 -7.28 -2.84 -0.50
C ASN A 158 -6.86 -2.84 0.98
N ASN A 159 -7.55 -3.59 1.82
CA ASN A 159 -7.18 -3.74 3.22
C ASN A 159 -5.85 -4.50 3.38
N LEU A 160 -5.64 -5.55 2.57
CA LEU A 160 -4.36 -6.28 2.55
C LEU A 160 -3.22 -5.37 2.11
N LEU A 161 -3.40 -4.60 1.02
CA LEU A 161 -2.37 -3.65 0.57
C LEU A 161 -2.12 -2.57 1.61
N GLY A 162 -3.17 -2.00 2.22
CA GLY A 162 -3.05 -1.04 3.31
C GLY A 162 -2.25 -1.57 4.50
N PHE A 163 -2.51 -2.81 4.89
CA PHE A 163 -1.73 -3.51 5.92
C PHE A 163 -0.25 -3.65 5.50
N LEU A 164 0.04 -4.06 4.27
CA LEU A 164 1.41 -4.21 3.78
C LEU A 164 2.14 -2.87 3.67
N TYR A 165 1.45 -1.77 3.35
CA TYR A 165 2.03 -0.42 3.42
C TYR A 165 2.37 -0.03 4.86
N ALA A 166 1.48 -0.32 5.82
CA ALA A 166 1.74 -0.05 7.23
C ALA A 166 2.94 -0.87 7.76
N VAL A 167 3.03 -2.15 7.41
CA VAL A 167 4.18 -3.01 7.75
C VAL A 167 5.47 -2.44 7.15
N SER A 168 5.46 -2.08 5.87
CA SER A 168 6.63 -1.54 5.17
C SER A 168 7.08 -0.20 5.77
N TYR A 169 6.13 0.68 6.11
CA TYR A 169 6.42 1.96 6.76
C TYR A 169 7.03 1.77 8.15
N THR A 170 6.49 0.83 8.93
CA THR A 170 7.00 0.50 10.27
C THR A 170 8.44 -0.01 10.21
N HIS A 171 8.79 -0.83 9.23
CA HIS A 171 10.17 -1.29 9.00
C HIS A 171 11.17 -0.14 8.71
N LEU A 172 10.73 0.91 8.05
CA LEU A 172 11.58 2.05 7.70
C LEU A 172 11.73 3.06 8.84
N THR A 173 10.80 3.09 9.79
CA THR A 173 10.73 4.10 10.85
C THR A 173 11.11 3.61 12.23
N LEU A 174 11.20 2.29 12.43
CA LEU A 174 11.73 1.72 13.68
C LEU A 174 13.25 1.62 13.61
N PRO A 175 13.95 2.00 14.71
CA PRO A 175 15.41 1.84 14.82
C PRO A 175 15.81 0.37 14.83
#